data_a60d302ce5430a6b9038f4ac1cd291fd
#
_entry.id   a60d302ce5430a6b9038f4ac1cd291fd
#
_cell.length_a   1.000
_cell.length_b   1.000
_cell.length_c   1.000
_cell.angle_alpha   90.00
_cell.angle_beta   90.00
_cell.angle_gamma   90.00
#
_symmetry.space_group_name_H-M   'P 1'
#
loop_
_entity.id
_entity.type
_entity.pdbx_description
1 polymer ?
#
loop_
_entity_poly.entity_id
_entity_poly.type
_entity_poly.pdbx_seq_one_letter_code
_entity_poly.pdbx_strand_id
1 'polypeptide(L)'
;TLVTVAVLTLKAAVNTTSSQAWTVKQSMSDAYLTRETALASRIPFDDATGDGSLWALHPNVTTSSVEIGKLPGGTPVLATVHRTRIPDPNNLTTAGGVATASTNPGGTEAWKLQSLLVYTIGQREYVKTRTALRIR
;
A
#
# COMPACT_ATOMS: atom_id res chain seq x y z
N THR A 1 -46.79 -4.09 -13.15
CA THR A 1 -47.22 -2.81 -13.66
C THR A 1 -46.06 -1.83 -13.88
N LEU A 2 -46.33 -0.66 -14.42
CA LEU A 2 -45.28 0.33 -14.71
C LEU A 2 -44.49 0.77 -13.49
N VAL A 3 -45.12 0.94 -12.35
CA VAL A 3 -44.45 1.37 -11.11
C VAL A 3 -43.47 0.33 -10.62
N THR A 4 -43.83 -0.96 -10.67
CA THR A 4 -42.95 -2.07 -10.26
C THR A 4 -41.72 -2.16 -11.15
N VAL A 5 -41.85 -2.01 -12.44
CA VAL A 5 -40.74 -2.03 -13.41
C VAL A 5 -39.79 -0.86 -13.16
N ALA A 6 -40.33 0.35 -12.90
CA ALA A 6 -39.51 1.51 -12.61
C ALA A 6 -38.66 1.35 -11.32
N VAL A 7 -39.22 0.76 -10.26
CA VAL A 7 -38.47 0.49 -8.99
C VAL A 7 -37.36 -0.52 -9.22
N LEU A 8 -37.61 -1.59 -9.99
CA LEU A 8 -36.57 -2.60 -10.29
C LEU A 8 -35.42 -2.01 -11.12
N THR A 9 -35.74 -1.15 -12.10
CA THR A 9 -34.73 -0.49 -12.93
C THR A 9 -33.86 0.45 -12.07
N LEU A 10 -34.47 1.21 -11.15
CA LEU A 10 -33.75 2.10 -10.26
C LEU A 10 -32.79 1.32 -9.34
N LYS A 11 -33.22 0.21 -8.76
CA LYS A 11 -32.36 -0.65 -7.94
C LYS A 11 -31.15 -1.18 -8.73
N ALA A 12 -31.37 -1.65 -9.95
CA ALA A 12 -30.30 -2.14 -10.79
C ALA A 12 -29.27 -1.02 -11.11
N ALA A 13 -29.72 0.19 -11.40
CA ALA A 13 -28.85 1.34 -11.66
C ALA A 13 -28.00 1.71 -10.42
N VAL A 14 -28.58 1.73 -9.22
CA VAL A 14 -27.85 2.01 -7.96
C VAL A 14 -26.80 0.95 -7.71
N ASN A 15 -27.12 -0.34 -7.86
CA ASN A 15 -26.15 -1.44 -7.66
C ASN A 15 -24.99 -1.36 -8.67
N THR A 16 -25.24 -1.02 -9.91
CA THR A 16 -24.21 -0.85 -10.94
C THR A 16 -23.26 0.29 -10.58
N THR A 17 -23.79 1.43 -10.12
CA THR A 17 -22.99 2.59 -9.69
C THR A 17 -22.11 2.23 -8.51
N SER A 18 -22.61 1.52 -7.50
CA SER A 18 -21.84 1.07 -6.34
C SER A 18 -20.70 0.13 -6.75
N SER A 19 -20.96 -0.82 -7.66
CA SER A 19 -19.94 -1.74 -8.17
C SER A 19 -18.86 -1.02 -8.94
N GLN A 20 -19.20 -0.01 -9.75
CA GLN A 20 -18.23 0.81 -10.48
C GLN A 20 -17.34 1.60 -9.51
N ALA A 21 -17.91 2.23 -8.48
CA ALA A 21 -17.15 2.96 -7.47
C ALA A 21 -16.18 2.04 -6.74
N TRP A 22 -16.60 0.84 -6.39
CA TRP A 22 -15.74 -0.15 -5.76
C TRP A 22 -14.57 -0.53 -6.67
N THR A 23 -14.83 -0.86 -7.93
CA THR A 23 -13.82 -1.24 -8.92
C THR A 23 -12.81 -0.12 -9.15
N VAL A 24 -13.28 1.12 -9.29
CA VAL A 24 -12.40 2.28 -9.50
C VAL A 24 -11.47 2.49 -8.29
N LYS A 25 -12.00 2.45 -7.07
CA LYS A 25 -11.19 2.62 -5.86
C LYS A 25 -10.21 1.47 -5.66
N GLN A 26 -10.58 0.23 -5.99
CA GLN A 26 -9.67 -0.89 -5.95
C GLN A 26 -8.52 -0.71 -6.95
N SER A 27 -8.81 -0.27 -8.16
CA SER A 27 -7.79 0.02 -9.17
C SER A 27 -6.85 1.15 -8.73
N MET A 28 -7.40 2.21 -8.14
CA MET A 28 -6.60 3.32 -7.59
C MET A 28 -5.66 2.86 -6.49
N SER A 29 -6.14 2.00 -5.58
CA SER A 29 -5.32 1.48 -4.49
C SER A 29 -4.19 0.58 -5.01
N ASP A 30 -4.46 -0.26 -6.00
CA ASP A 30 -3.44 -1.09 -6.63
C ASP A 30 -2.39 -0.24 -7.36
N ALA A 31 -2.82 0.77 -8.10
CA ALA A 31 -1.91 1.69 -8.80
C ALA A 31 -1.02 2.46 -7.81
N TYR A 32 -1.59 2.92 -6.70
CA TYR A 32 -0.84 3.61 -5.67
C TYR A 32 0.23 2.71 -5.04
N LEU A 33 -0.12 1.47 -4.70
CA LEU A 33 0.82 0.52 -4.12
C LEU A 33 1.90 0.10 -5.12
N THR A 34 1.58 0.01 -6.40
CA THR A 34 2.57 -0.21 -7.46
C THR A 34 3.55 0.97 -7.52
N ARG A 35 3.06 2.19 -7.40
CA ARG A 35 3.90 3.39 -7.31
C ARG A 35 4.80 3.35 -6.07
N GLU A 36 4.29 2.94 -4.92
CA GLU A 36 5.06 2.78 -3.68
C GLU A 36 6.21 1.76 -3.88
N THR A 37 5.92 0.64 -4.50
CA THR A 37 6.93 -0.39 -4.80
C THR A 37 8.00 0.15 -5.75
N ALA A 38 7.60 0.89 -6.78
CA ALA A 38 8.53 1.52 -7.71
C ALA A 38 9.40 2.57 -7.00
N LEU A 39 8.82 3.37 -6.12
CA LEU A 39 9.54 4.35 -5.31
C LEU A 39 10.58 3.66 -4.41
N ALA A 40 10.16 2.60 -3.71
CA ALA A 40 11.04 1.82 -2.84
C ALA A 40 12.25 1.24 -3.60
N SER A 41 12.06 0.90 -4.87
CA SER A 41 13.12 0.35 -5.72
C SER A 41 14.04 1.40 -6.32
N ARG A 42 13.56 2.65 -6.48
CA ARG A 42 14.28 3.72 -7.18
C ARG A 42 15.11 4.62 -6.28
N ILE A 43 14.68 4.85 -5.04
CA ILE A 43 15.44 5.72 -4.14
C ILE A 43 16.78 5.08 -3.79
N PRO A 44 17.85 5.88 -3.55
CA PRO A 44 19.13 5.34 -3.13
C PRO A 44 18.99 4.47 -1.89
N PHE A 45 19.78 3.40 -1.81
CA PHE A 45 19.69 2.45 -0.70
C PHE A 45 19.85 3.14 0.66
N ASP A 46 20.82 4.05 0.79
CA ASP A 46 21.07 4.76 2.04
C ASP A 46 19.90 5.65 2.43
N ASP A 47 19.19 6.24 1.47
CA ASP A 47 17.99 7.04 1.73
C ASP A 47 16.79 6.16 2.11
N ALA A 48 16.71 4.96 1.55
CA ALA A 48 15.62 4.02 1.85
C ALA A 48 15.76 3.40 3.25
N THR A 49 16.97 3.26 3.75
CA THR A 49 17.27 2.56 5.01
C THR A 49 17.84 3.47 6.09
N GLY A 50 18.06 4.76 5.80
CA GLY A 50 18.57 5.75 6.75
C GLY A 50 17.50 6.33 7.67
N ASP A 51 17.92 7.19 8.58
CA ASP A 51 17.04 7.81 9.57
C ASP A 51 15.97 8.71 8.96
N GLY A 52 16.25 9.32 7.81
CA GLY A 52 15.29 10.16 7.10
C GLY A 52 14.40 9.42 6.10
N SER A 53 14.38 8.09 6.12
CA SER A 53 13.58 7.28 5.21
C SER A 53 12.08 7.49 5.42
N LEU A 54 11.31 7.38 4.32
CA LEU A 54 9.85 7.32 4.39
C LEU A 54 9.37 6.07 5.15
N TRP A 55 10.14 5.00 5.14
CA TRP A 55 9.86 3.77 5.89
C TRP A 55 10.62 3.81 7.21
N ALA A 56 9.90 4.03 8.30
CA ALA A 56 10.49 4.04 9.64
C ALA A 56 11.02 2.66 10.03
N LEU A 57 12.06 2.64 10.85
CA LEU A 57 12.60 1.38 11.37
C LEU A 57 11.60 0.74 12.34
N HIS A 58 11.23 -0.52 12.09
CA HIS A 58 10.38 -1.29 12.99
C HIS A 58 10.92 -1.27 14.43
N PRO A 59 10.10 -1.10 15.46
CA PRO A 59 8.63 -1.10 15.49
C PRO A 59 7.96 0.24 15.16
N ASN A 60 8.71 1.27 14.81
CA ASN A 60 8.16 2.56 14.45
C ASN A 60 7.48 2.49 13.08
N VAL A 61 6.46 3.32 12.89
CA VAL A 61 5.67 3.39 11.65
C VAL A 61 5.46 4.85 11.30
N THR A 62 5.70 5.22 10.05
CA THR A 62 5.29 6.53 9.54
C THR A 62 3.87 6.44 9.00
N THR A 63 3.06 7.46 9.28
CA THR A 63 1.66 7.51 8.84
C THR A 63 1.44 8.80 8.08
N SER A 64 0.84 8.69 6.90
CA SER A 64 0.54 9.86 6.05
C SER A 64 -0.81 9.70 5.40
N SER A 65 -1.53 10.82 5.25
CA SER A 65 -2.73 10.87 4.42
C SER A 65 -2.32 11.17 2.98
N VAL A 66 -2.82 10.41 2.04
CA VAL A 66 -2.44 10.52 0.63
C VAL A 66 -3.67 10.53 -0.26
N GLU A 67 -3.56 11.20 -1.40
CA GLU A 67 -4.55 11.14 -2.47
C GLU A 67 -4.17 10.03 -3.43
N ILE A 68 -5.01 9.00 -3.53
CA ILE A 68 -4.73 7.85 -4.41
C ILE A 68 -5.32 8.01 -5.80
N GLY A 69 -6.20 8.98 -5.99
CA GLY A 69 -6.82 9.28 -7.28
C GLY A 69 -7.96 10.25 -7.14
N LYS A 70 -8.67 10.46 -8.23
CA LYS A 70 -9.87 11.31 -8.28
C LYS A 70 -11.02 10.56 -8.92
N LEU A 71 -12.20 10.71 -8.35
CA LEU A 71 -13.43 10.21 -8.96
C LEU A 71 -13.86 11.13 -10.11
N PRO A 72 -14.72 10.63 -11.02
CA PRO A 72 -15.35 11.50 -12.02
C PRO A 72 -15.98 12.72 -11.33
N GLY A 73 -15.74 13.91 -11.86
CA GLY A 73 -16.16 15.16 -11.24
C GLY A 73 -15.07 15.85 -10.41
N GLY A 74 -13.89 15.21 -10.27
CA GLY A 74 -12.73 15.81 -9.61
C GLY A 74 -12.67 15.62 -8.10
N THR A 75 -13.57 14.83 -7.50
CA THR A 75 -13.55 14.52 -6.07
C THR A 75 -12.31 13.66 -5.74
N PRO A 76 -11.41 14.11 -4.84
CA PRO A 76 -10.24 13.33 -4.49
C PRO A 76 -10.61 12.11 -3.65
N VAL A 77 -9.90 11.01 -3.88
CA VAL A 77 -10.00 9.79 -3.06
C VAL A 77 -8.80 9.79 -2.11
N LEU A 78 -9.07 9.90 -0.82
CA LEU A 78 -8.05 9.95 0.21
C LEU A 78 -7.88 8.58 0.87
N ALA A 79 -6.65 8.29 1.25
CA ALA A 79 -6.31 7.07 1.97
C ALA A 79 -5.21 7.37 2.98
N THR A 80 -5.00 6.45 3.91
CA THR A 80 -3.91 6.54 4.87
C THR A 80 -2.87 5.48 4.55
N VAL A 81 -1.61 5.86 4.46
CA VAL A 81 -0.51 4.92 4.24
C VAL A 81 0.36 4.85 5.48
N HIS A 82 0.64 3.63 5.91
CA HIS A 82 1.58 3.33 6.99
C HIS A 82 2.79 2.66 6.38
N ARG A 83 3.99 3.13 6.73
CA ARG A 83 5.24 2.61 6.19
C ARG A 83 6.18 2.20 7.30
N THR A 84 6.81 1.04 7.13
CA THR A 84 7.84 0.57 8.04
C THR A 84 8.86 -0.26 7.28
N ARG A 85 10.08 -0.36 7.83
CA ARG A 85 11.12 -1.22 7.29
C ARG A 85 11.60 -2.17 8.36
N ILE A 86 11.91 -3.38 7.95
CA ILE A 86 12.44 -4.41 8.84
C ILE A 86 13.56 -5.17 8.11
N PRO A 87 14.67 -5.50 8.79
CA PRO A 87 15.66 -6.39 8.21
C PRO A 87 15.05 -7.73 7.83
N ASP A 88 15.43 -8.27 6.67
CA ASP A 88 14.91 -9.57 6.24
C ASP A 88 15.54 -10.67 7.11
N PRO A 89 14.72 -11.42 7.88
CA PRO A 89 15.25 -12.47 8.74
C PRO A 89 15.80 -13.67 7.98
N ASN A 90 15.52 -13.76 6.69
CA ASN A 90 16.01 -14.85 5.83
C ASN A 90 17.31 -14.53 5.10
N ASN A 91 17.94 -13.38 5.40
CA ASN A 91 19.24 -13.04 4.87
C ASN A 91 20.29 -14.04 5.32
N LEU A 92 21.14 -14.44 4.37
CA LEU A 92 22.31 -15.25 4.69
C LEU A 92 23.46 -14.35 5.16
N THR A 93 24.21 -14.81 6.13
CA THR A 93 25.46 -14.14 6.55
C THR A 93 26.60 -14.52 5.60
N THR A 94 27.65 -13.72 5.57
CA THR A 94 28.86 -14.03 4.77
C THR A 94 29.56 -15.32 5.22
N ALA A 95 29.37 -15.75 6.47
CA ALA A 95 29.88 -17.01 7.01
C ALA A 95 28.87 -18.16 6.89
N GLY A 96 27.74 -17.95 6.24
CA GLY A 96 26.60 -18.88 6.25
C GLY A 96 25.75 -18.66 7.49
N GLY A 97 24.55 -19.22 7.49
CA GLY A 97 23.56 -18.94 8.54
C GLY A 97 22.62 -17.82 8.13
N VAL A 98 21.66 -17.54 8.98
CA VAL A 98 20.55 -16.62 8.69
C VAL A 98 20.55 -15.46 9.70
N ALA A 99 20.34 -14.24 9.21
CA ALA A 99 20.18 -13.08 10.07
C ALA A 99 18.88 -13.15 10.85
N THR A 100 18.84 -12.48 12.00
CA THR A 100 17.61 -12.37 12.80
C THR A 100 16.69 -11.30 12.24
N ALA A 101 15.44 -11.28 12.72
CA ALA A 101 14.46 -10.26 12.33
C ALA A 101 14.87 -8.82 12.71
N SER A 102 15.85 -8.65 13.57
CA SER A 102 16.31 -7.34 14.02
C SER A 102 17.68 -6.95 13.45
N THR A 103 18.34 -7.85 12.73
CA THR A 103 19.71 -7.61 12.23
C THR A 103 19.87 -8.04 10.79
N ASN A 104 20.78 -7.34 10.08
CA ASN A 104 21.28 -7.77 8.79
C ASN A 104 22.71 -8.28 8.94
N PRO A 105 23.14 -9.27 8.12
CA PRO A 105 24.52 -9.70 8.13
C PRO A 105 25.46 -8.62 7.58
N GLY A 106 26.67 -8.56 8.12
CA GLY A 106 27.69 -7.64 7.62
C GLY A 106 28.05 -7.96 6.17
N GLY A 107 28.07 -6.94 5.33
CA GLY A 107 28.40 -7.05 3.91
C GLY A 107 27.25 -7.48 3.01
N THR A 108 26.14 -7.92 3.59
CA THR A 108 24.92 -8.27 2.83
C THR A 108 23.72 -7.70 3.57
N GLU A 109 23.15 -6.65 3.05
CA GLU A 109 21.99 -6.00 3.66
C GLU A 109 20.76 -6.20 2.78
N ALA A 110 19.71 -6.76 3.36
CA ALA A 110 18.40 -6.85 2.73
C ALA A 110 17.32 -6.36 3.69
N TRP A 111 16.44 -5.52 3.18
CA TRP A 111 15.38 -4.88 3.95
C TRP A 111 14.04 -5.12 3.30
N LYS A 112 13.02 -5.34 4.10
CA LYS A 112 11.63 -5.32 3.68
C LYS A 112 11.07 -3.94 3.92
N LEU A 113 10.70 -3.24 2.85
CA LEU A 113 10.02 -1.94 2.90
C LEU A 113 8.54 -2.21 2.72
N GLN A 114 7.79 -2.14 3.80
CA GLN A 114 6.37 -2.46 3.81
C GLN A 114 5.53 -1.21 3.79
N SER A 115 4.58 -1.16 2.86
CA SER A 115 3.56 -0.11 2.78
C SER A 115 2.19 -0.73 2.98
N LEU A 116 1.42 -0.20 3.92
CA LEU A 116 0.07 -0.63 4.24
C LEU A 116 -0.86 0.53 3.95
N LEU A 117 -1.79 0.33 3.03
CA LEU A 117 -2.75 1.34 2.60
C LEU A 117 -4.11 1.03 3.20
N VAL A 118 -4.69 2.00 3.90
CA VAL A 118 -6.03 1.92 4.47
C VAL A 118 -6.92 2.91 3.74
N TYR A 119 -8.01 2.44 3.19
CA TYR A 119 -8.96 3.27 2.44
C TYR A 119 -10.39 2.81 2.70
N THR A 120 -11.34 3.69 2.43
CA THR A 120 -12.75 3.45 2.70
C THR A 120 -13.55 3.47 1.40
N ILE A 121 -14.42 2.48 1.23
CA ILE A 121 -15.41 2.46 0.15
C ILE A 121 -16.79 2.35 0.81
N GLY A 122 -17.60 3.39 0.63
CA GLY A 122 -18.86 3.50 1.36
C GLY A 122 -18.60 3.60 2.86
N GLN A 123 -19.14 2.66 3.64
CA GLN A 123 -18.92 2.59 5.09
C GLN A 123 -17.95 1.50 5.50
N ARG A 124 -17.29 0.85 4.53
CA ARG A 124 -16.35 -0.24 4.76
C ARG A 124 -14.92 0.22 4.63
N GLU A 125 -14.09 -0.20 5.59
CA GLU A 125 -12.65 0.02 5.55
C GLU A 125 -11.96 -1.18 4.89
N TYR A 126 -11.02 -0.90 4.01
CA TYR A 126 -10.21 -1.89 3.31
C TYR A 126 -8.74 -1.63 3.57
N VAL A 127 -7.97 -2.71 3.63
CA VAL A 127 -6.53 -2.65 3.87
C VAL A 127 -5.82 -3.45 2.80
N LYS A 128 -4.79 -2.85 2.19
CA LYS A 128 -3.89 -3.53 1.27
C LYS A 128 -2.46 -3.30 1.69
N THR A 129 -1.63 -4.32 1.51
CA THR A 129 -0.20 -4.21 1.80
C THR A 129 0.63 -4.53 0.58
N ARG A 130 1.81 -3.91 0.49
CA ARG A 130 2.87 -4.28 -0.45
C ARG A 130 4.18 -4.26 0.29
N THR A 131 5.00 -5.24 0.01
CA THR A 131 6.34 -5.33 0.57
C THR A 131 7.34 -5.34 -0.59
N ALA A 132 8.27 -4.40 -0.56
CA ALA A 132 9.39 -4.38 -1.49
C ALA A 132 10.63 -4.88 -0.77
N LEU A 133 11.36 -5.79 -1.40
CA LEU A 133 12.65 -6.24 -0.90
C LEU A 133 13.73 -5.35 -1.48
N ARG A 134 14.54 -4.74 -0.62
CA ARG A 134 15.63 -3.87 -1.04
C ARG A 134 16.96 -4.44 -0.56
N ILE A 135 17.87 -4.64 -1.51
CA ILE A 135 19.22 -5.16 -1.27
C ILE A 135 20.23 -4.08 -1.70
N ARG A 136 21.30 -3.98 -0.92
CA ARG A 136 22.41 -3.05 -1.24
C ARG A 136 23.06 -3.39 -2.57
#